data_186ab87f607bd9f688e36d7627b8c6b0
#
_entry.id   186ab87f607bd9f688e36d7627b8c6b0
#
_cell.length_a   1.000
_cell.length_b   1.000
_cell.length_c   1.000
_cell.angle_alpha   90.00
_cell.angle_beta   90.00
_cell.angle_gamma   90.00
#
_symmetry.space_group_name_H-M   'P 1'
#
loop_
_entity.id
_entity.type
_entity.pdbx_description
1 polymer ?
#
loop_
_entity_poly.entity_id
_entity_poly.type
_entity_poly.pdbx_seq_one_letter_code
_entity_poly.pdbx_strand_id
1 'polypeptide(L)'
;MSDGAAAVLLMSEAALQRTGAVPIARFRSFAVAGVPPEIMGIGPVEAIPKALKRAGLAQDDIDWIELNEAFAAQSLAVMRELKLDPAKVNPLGGA
;
A
#
# COMPACT_ATOMS: atom_id res chain seq x y z
N MET A 1 -1.64 8.61 20.95
CA MET A 1 -1.79 7.24 20.37
C MET A 1 -3.27 6.99 20.18
N SER A 2 -3.65 6.46 19.04
CA SER A 2 -5.04 6.09 18.75
C SER A 2 -5.17 4.57 18.73
N ASP A 3 -6.22 4.05 19.39
CA ASP A 3 -6.52 2.62 19.34
C ASP A 3 -7.35 2.30 18.11
N GLY A 4 -7.04 1.17 17.47
CA GLY A 4 -7.76 0.74 16.29
C GLY A 4 -7.66 -0.76 16.12
N ALA A 5 -8.64 -1.33 15.43
CA ALA A 5 -8.64 -2.73 15.03
C ALA A 5 -9.28 -2.88 13.65
N ALA A 6 -8.76 -3.81 12.87
CA ALA A 6 -9.29 -4.12 11.56
C ALA A 6 -9.25 -5.63 11.33
N ALA A 7 -10.16 -6.12 10.52
CA ALA A 7 -10.17 -7.51 10.10
C ALA A 7 -10.51 -7.61 8.60
N VAL A 8 -9.85 -8.53 7.91
CA VAL A 8 -10.14 -8.86 6.52
C VAL A 8 -10.34 -10.37 6.38
N LEU A 9 -11.30 -10.75 5.57
CA LEU A 9 -11.53 -12.15 5.23
C LEU A 9 -10.95 -12.42 3.85
N LEU A 10 -9.98 -13.31 3.78
CA LEU A 10 -9.36 -13.74 2.53
C LEU A 10 -9.93 -15.09 2.10
N MET A 11 -10.26 -15.21 0.81
CA MET A 11 -10.75 -16.44 0.23
C MET A 11 -10.05 -16.76 -1.07
N SER A 12 -9.89 -18.05 -1.36
CA SER A 12 -9.53 -18.51 -2.70
C SER A 12 -10.73 -18.38 -3.65
N GLU A 13 -10.46 -18.35 -4.95
CA GLU A 13 -11.52 -18.34 -5.97
C GLU A 13 -12.47 -19.53 -5.83
N ALA A 14 -11.93 -20.73 -5.56
CA ALA A 14 -12.73 -21.91 -5.31
C ALA A 14 -13.64 -21.79 -4.08
N ALA A 15 -13.17 -21.10 -3.02
CA ALA A 15 -14.00 -20.84 -1.85
C ALA A 15 -15.11 -19.82 -2.16
N LEU A 16 -14.83 -18.79 -2.95
CA LEU A 16 -15.85 -17.83 -3.39
C LEU A 16 -16.95 -18.54 -4.19
N GLN A 17 -16.60 -19.39 -5.15
CA GLN A 17 -17.57 -20.16 -5.93
C GLN A 17 -18.44 -21.07 -5.04
N ARG A 18 -17.82 -21.75 -4.07
CA ARG A 18 -18.54 -22.66 -3.17
C ARG A 18 -19.48 -21.94 -2.22
N THR A 19 -19.09 -20.76 -1.72
CA THR A 19 -19.87 -20.02 -0.71
C THR A 19 -20.84 -19.01 -1.30
N GLY A 20 -20.68 -18.65 -2.58
CA GLY A 20 -21.43 -17.57 -3.22
C GLY A 20 -21.09 -16.18 -2.67
N ALA A 21 -19.98 -16.03 -1.95
CA ALA A 21 -19.56 -14.75 -1.40
C ALA A 21 -19.16 -13.79 -2.53
N VAL A 22 -19.50 -12.51 -2.38
CA VAL A 22 -19.14 -11.46 -3.34
C VAL A 22 -17.83 -10.83 -2.89
N PRO A 23 -16.74 -10.92 -3.69
CA PRO A 23 -15.48 -10.30 -3.34
C PRO A 23 -15.56 -8.78 -3.52
N ILE A 24 -14.98 -8.03 -2.58
CA ILE A 24 -14.89 -6.57 -2.66
C ILE A 24 -13.59 -6.10 -3.33
N ALA A 25 -12.55 -6.94 -3.31
CA ALA A 25 -11.27 -6.66 -3.94
C ALA A 25 -10.52 -7.96 -4.27
N ARG A 26 -9.48 -7.84 -5.08
CA ARG A 26 -8.54 -8.93 -5.38
C ARG A 26 -7.14 -8.51 -4.96
N PHE A 27 -6.47 -9.36 -4.19
CA PHE A 27 -5.04 -9.20 -3.91
C PHE A 27 -4.22 -9.37 -5.19
N ARG A 28 -3.36 -8.42 -5.51
CA ARG A 28 -2.56 -8.41 -6.75
C ARG A 28 -1.11 -8.78 -6.49
N SER A 29 -0.47 -8.10 -5.57
CA SER A 29 0.96 -8.32 -5.30
C SER A 29 1.35 -7.86 -3.91
N PHE A 30 2.54 -8.28 -3.51
CA PHE A 30 3.21 -7.87 -2.30
C PHE A 30 4.71 -7.79 -2.54
N ALA A 31 5.39 -6.83 -1.93
CA ALA A 31 6.84 -6.72 -1.97
C ALA A 31 7.39 -6.16 -0.66
N VAL A 32 8.58 -6.59 -0.33
CA VAL A 32 9.41 -6.02 0.73
C VAL A 32 10.72 -5.51 0.13
N ALA A 33 11.31 -4.51 0.77
CA ALA A 33 12.63 -4.00 0.44
C ALA A 33 13.38 -3.66 1.72
N GLY A 34 14.66 -3.98 1.76
CA GLY A 34 15.58 -3.51 2.78
C GLY A 34 16.23 -2.21 2.32
N VAL A 35 16.45 -1.31 3.26
CA VAL A 35 17.22 -0.08 3.09
C VAL A 35 18.21 0.05 4.27
N PRO A 36 19.26 0.88 4.17
CA PRO A 36 20.15 1.12 5.30
C PRO A 36 19.38 1.56 6.55
N PRO A 37 19.74 1.07 7.75
CA PRO A 37 19.01 1.37 8.99
C PRO A 37 18.87 2.87 9.27
N GLU A 38 19.86 3.66 8.90
CA GLU A 38 19.92 5.11 9.13
C GLU A 38 18.80 5.86 8.38
N ILE A 39 18.29 5.26 7.31
CA ILE A 39 17.26 5.84 6.46
C ILE A 39 16.04 4.90 6.33
N MET A 40 15.77 4.11 7.36
CA MET A 40 14.70 3.10 7.33
C MET A 40 13.33 3.65 6.88
N GLY A 41 13.06 4.91 7.16
CA GLY A 41 11.80 5.57 6.81
C GLY A 41 11.51 5.65 5.31
N ILE A 42 12.54 5.58 4.45
CA ILE A 42 12.35 5.60 3.00
C ILE A 42 12.15 4.21 2.39
N GLY A 43 12.01 3.16 3.19
CA GLY A 43 11.73 1.79 2.70
C GLY A 43 10.63 1.71 1.64
N PRO A 44 9.52 2.45 1.74
CA PRO A 44 8.48 2.47 0.71
C PRO A 44 8.96 2.92 -0.67
N VAL A 45 10.00 3.76 -0.77
CA VAL A 45 10.57 4.20 -2.05
C VAL A 45 11.10 3.01 -2.86
N GLU A 46 11.65 2.00 -2.16
CA GLU A 46 12.14 0.78 -2.78
C GLU A 46 11.05 -0.30 -2.92
N ALA A 47 10.13 -0.38 -1.97
CA ALA A 47 9.12 -1.43 -1.94
C ALA A 47 7.97 -1.18 -2.93
N ILE A 48 7.50 0.06 -3.09
CA ILE A 48 6.38 0.41 -3.97
C ILE A 48 6.67 0.03 -5.42
N PRO A 49 7.79 0.45 -6.05
CA PRO A 49 8.08 0.06 -7.42
C PRO A 49 8.19 -1.45 -7.62
N LYS A 50 8.71 -2.18 -6.63
CA LYS A 50 8.77 -3.64 -6.67
C LYS A 50 7.38 -4.28 -6.65
N ALA A 51 6.47 -3.76 -5.83
CA ALA A 51 5.10 -4.25 -5.77
C ALA A 51 4.36 -3.97 -7.08
N LEU A 52 4.47 -2.77 -7.62
CA LEU A 52 3.87 -2.39 -8.90
C LEU A 52 4.39 -3.28 -10.04
N LYS A 53 5.71 -3.46 -10.13
CA LYS A 53 6.31 -4.35 -11.13
C LYS A 53 5.77 -5.78 -11.05
N ARG A 54 5.62 -6.33 -9.84
CA ARG A 54 5.04 -7.67 -9.64
C ARG A 54 3.58 -7.75 -10.02
N ALA A 55 2.83 -6.67 -9.84
CA ALA A 55 1.43 -6.57 -10.24
C ALA A 55 1.24 -6.37 -11.75
N GLY A 56 2.30 -5.98 -12.48
CA GLY A 56 2.22 -5.58 -13.88
C GLY A 56 1.51 -4.24 -14.06
N LEU A 57 1.64 -3.33 -13.09
CA LEU A 57 1.00 -2.03 -13.06
C LEU A 57 2.04 -0.89 -13.11
N ALA A 58 1.67 0.21 -13.75
CA ALA A 58 2.36 1.48 -13.66
C ALA A 58 1.86 2.27 -12.41
N GLN A 59 2.62 3.26 -11.98
CA GLN A 59 2.20 4.10 -10.85
C GLN A 59 0.93 4.89 -11.17
N ASP A 60 0.76 5.31 -12.41
CA ASP A 60 -0.42 6.08 -12.86
C ASP A 60 -1.71 5.26 -12.84
N ASP A 61 -1.61 3.91 -12.86
CA ASP A 61 -2.74 3.00 -12.73
C ASP A 61 -3.31 2.94 -11.30
N ILE A 62 -2.64 3.60 -10.34
CA ILE A 62 -3.06 3.59 -8.94
C ILE A 62 -3.92 4.80 -8.65
N ASP A 63 -5.13 4.56 -8.17
CA ASP A 63 -6.11 5.60 -7.84
C ASP A 63 -6.11 5.97 -6.36
N TRP A 64 -5.64 5.05 -5.49
CA TRP A 64 -5.68 5.22 -4.05
C TRP A 64 -4.44 4.62 -3.39
N ILE A 65 -3.80 5.39 -2.51
CA ILE A 65 -2.59 4.98 -1.79
C ILE A 65 -2.82 5.23 -0.30
N GLU A 66 -2.70 4.18 0.49
CA GLU A 66 -2.60 4.27 1.94
C GLU A 66 -1.14 4.18 2.33
N LEU A 67 -0.56 5.30 2.76
CA LEU A 67 0.81 5.40 3.22
C LEU A 67 0.80 5.65 4.73
N ASN A 68 1.32 4.71 5.51
CA ASN A 68 1.42 4.89 6.95
C ASN A 68 2.28 6.10 7.30
N GLU A 69 1.73 7.02 8.08
CA GLU A 69 2.37 8.27 8.49
C GLU A 69 3.14 8.08 9.81
N ALA A 70 4.08 7.11 9.84
CA ALA A 70 4.90 6.86 11.01
C ALA A 70 5.61 8.13 11.51
N PHE A 71 6.08 8.96 10.56
CA PHE A 71 6.57 10.32 10.76
C PHE A 71 6.16 11.18 9.57
N ALA A 72 5.71 12.41 9.81
CA ALA A 72 5.31 13.32 8.73
C ALA A 72 6.45 13.55 7.72
N ALA A 73 7.68 13.75 8.21
CA ALA A 73 8.85 13.94 7.36
C ALA A 73 9.13 12.72 6.46
N GLN A 74 8.95 11.51 6.99
CA GLN A 74 9.14 10.26 6.26
C GLN A 74 8.10 10.14 5.13
N SER A 75 6.84 10.37 5.42
CA SER A 75 5.76 10.29 4.42
C SER A 75 5.96 11.32 3.31
N LEU A 76 6.32 12.56 3.67
CA LEU A 76 6.62 13.61 2.70
C LEU A 76 7.83 13.27 1.84
N ALA A 77 8.89 12.66 2.41
CA ALA A 77 10.04 12.22 1.64
C ALA A 77 9.67 11.16 0.62
N VAL A 78 8.91 10.12 1.02
CA VAL A 78 8.42 9.07 0.11
C VAL A 78 7.58 9.66 -1.02
N MET A 79 6.64 10.55 -0.70
CA MET A 79 5.78 11.19 -1.69
C MET A 79 6.60 12.00 -2.71
N ARG A 80 7.61 12.72 -2.26
CA ARG A 80 8.48 13.54 -3.14
C ARG A 80 9.37 12.68 -4.04
N GLU A 81 10.02 11.67 -3.47
CA GLU A 81 10.91 10.76 -4.21
C GLU A 81 10.16 10.00 -5.31
N LEU A 82 8.99 9.49 -4.99
CA LEU A 82 8.17 8.74 -5.93
C LEU A 82 7.24 9.63 -6.76
N LYS A 83 7.23 10.96 -6.51
CA LYS A 83 6.33 11.92 -7.18
C LYS A 83 4.86 11.47 -7.11
N LEU A 84 4.44 10.98 -5.94
CA LEU A 84 3.06 10.57 -5.72
C LEU A 84 2.14 11.79 -5.76
N ASP A 85 0.97 11.62 -6.36
CA ASP A 85 -0.08 12.63 -6.33
C ASP A 85 -0.64 12.76 -4.91
N PRO A 86 -0.50 13.91 -4.23
CA PRO A 86 -1.01 14.11 -2.88
C PRO A 86 -2.53 13.88 -2.75
N ALA A 87 -3.29 14.11 -3.82
CA ALA A 87 -4.72 13.88 -3.82
C ALA A 87 -5.10 12.38 -3.75
N LYS A 88 -4.17 11.50 -4.13
CA LYS A 88 -4.34 10.05 -4.09
C LYS A 88 -3.80 9.41 -2.81
N VAL A 89 -2.99 10.13 -2.02
CA VAL A 89 -2.36 9.60 -0.81
C VAL A 89 -3.19 9.95 0.41
N ASN A 90 -3.62 8.92 1.14
CA ASN A 90 -4.42 9.05 2.36
C ASN A 90 -5.62 10.01 2.21
N PRO A 91 -6.44 9.91 1.16
CA PRO A 91 -7.46 10.92 0.86
C PRO A 91 -8.54 11.05 1.95
N LEU A 92 -8.69 10.06 2.82
CA LEU A 92 -9.58 10.12 3.98
C LEU A 92 -8.83 10.34 5.31
N GLY A 93 -7.56 10.70 5.24
CA GLY A 93 -6.67 10.82 6.38
C GLY A 93 -5.83 9.56 6.59
N GLY A 94 -4.60 9.73 7.07
CA GLY A 94 -3.67 8.65 7.38
C GLY A 94 -3.66 8.26 8.84
N ALA A 95 -2.99 7.16 9.15
CA ALA A 95 -2.74 6.69 10.51
C ALA A 95 -1.42 7.25 11.06
#